data_d7b7beb363db585c8fbab82c43e68374
#
_entry.id   d7b7beb363db585c8fbab82c43e68374
#
_cell.length_a   1.000
_cell.length_b   1.000
_cell.length_c   1.000
_cell.angle_alpha   90.00
_cell.angle_beta   90.00
_cell.angle_gamma   90.00
#
_symmetry.space_group_name_H-M   'P 1'
#
loop_
_entity.id
_entity.type
_entity.pdbx_description
1 polymer ?
#
loop_
_entity_poly.entity_id
_entity_poly.type
_entity_poly.pdbx_seq_one_letter_code
_entity_poly.pdbx_strand_id
1 'polypeptide(L)'
;MTDLAQKARTLLDLHAAPEILTLANVWDVVSAQVVADVPGVRALATASHSIASTFGYKDGENIPLDLHLDMVRRITQAVDLPVSMDLEAGYGNPGDTARRAIEAGVVGGNLEDQMKPLDEAVAAVRAVLDVGRAAGIDFVLNARTDALVRAAPDAPRQPLLDEVIRRCQAFLEAGAPVVFVPRLVAREEIEQVVAALGLQKLTLISVPGASLPASELQALGVARVSTGPFTQRVALTALQDAAQELVAGGVLPADTRALN
;
A
#
# COMPACT_ATOMS: atom_id res chain seq x y z
N MET A 1 23.42 -10.34 7.91
CA MET A 1 22.11 -9.63 7.96
C MET A 1 21.08 -10.65 8.43
N THR A 2 20.10 -10.24 9.22
CA THR A 2 18.95 -11.09 9.53
C THR A 2 18.11 -11.25 8.24
N ASP A 3 17.30 -12.31 8.14
CA ASP A 3 16.37 -12.50 7.01
C ASP A 3 15.48 -11.26 6.79
N LEU A 4 15.00 -10.66 7.89
CA LEU A 4 14.17 -9.44 7.83
C LEU A 4 14.93 -8.23 7.24
N ALA A 5 16.21 -8.04 7.59
CA ALA A 5 17.03 -6.97 7.02
C ALA A 5 17.28 -7.18 5.53
N GLN A 6 17.42 -8.43 5.08
CA GLN A 6 17.55 -8.74 3.67
C GLN A 6 16.25 -8.46 2.91
N LYS A 7 15.09 -8.84 3.45
CA LYS A 7 13.77 -8.53 2.88
C LYS A 7 13.53 -7.01 2.80
N ALA A 8 13.89 -6.25 3.85
CA ALA A 8 13.79 -4.79 3.85
C ALA A 8 14.66 -4.17 2.76
N ARG A 9 15.90 -4.60 2.63
CA ARG A 9 16.80 -4.14 1.58
C ARG A 9 16.27 -4.45 0.19
N THR A 10 15.78 -5.68 -0.02
CA THR A 10 15.16 -6.08 -1.28
C THR A 10 13.98 -5.16 -1.63
N LEU A 11 13.10 -4.86 -0.67
CA LEU A 11 11.96 -3.97 -0.90
C LEU A 11 12.40 -2.55 -1.24
N LEU A 12 13.45 -2.04 -0.58
CA LEU A 12 14.01 -0.72 -0.86
C LEU A 12 14.59 -0.66 -2.27
N ASP A 13 15.39 -1.65 -2.65
CA ASP A 13 16.00 -1.74 -3.98
C ASP A 13 14.94 -1.83 -5.09
N LEU A 14 13.83 -2.54 -4.84
CA LEU A 14 12.68 -2.61 -5.75
C LEU A 14 12.01 -1.24 -5.97
N HIS A 15 11.93 -0.39 -4.96
CA HIS A 15 11.39 0.97 -5.12
C HIS A 15 12.36 1.93 -5.83
N ALA A 16 13.66 1.68 -5.71
CA ALA A 16 14.70 2.50 -6.36
C ALA A 16 15.01 2.06 -7.80
N ALA A 17 14.50 0.91 -8.22
CA ALA A 17 14.71 0.37 -9.56
C ALA A 17 14.02 1.23 -10.63
N PRO A 18 14.54 1.28 -11.87
CA PRO A 18 13.85 1.95 -12.98
C PRO A 18 12.56 1.24 -13.40
N GLU A 19 12.45 -0.07 -13.15
CA GLU A 19 11.22 -0.83 -13.36
C GLU A 19 10.22 -0.55 -12.24
N ILE A 20 8.99 -0.21 -12.61
CA ILE A 20 7.92 0.04 -11.65
C ILE A 20 7.62 -1.21 -10.82
N LEU A 21 7.55 -1.05 -9.50
CA LEU A 21 7.11 -2.12 -8.60
C LEU A 21 5.58 -2.22 -8.60
N THR A 22 5.05 -3.31 -9.16
CA THR A 22 3.61 -3.61 -9.08
C THR A 22 3.34 -4.51 -7.87
N LEU A 23 2.49 -4.06 -6.96
CA LEU A 23 2.08 -4.79 -5.77
C LEU A 23 0.58 -5.12 -5.80
N ALA A 24 0.25 -6.40 -5.88
CA ALA A 24 -1.10 -6.86 -5.57
C ALA A 24 -1.29 -6.83 -4.04
N ASN A 25 -2.38 -6.21 -3.58
CA ASN A 25 -2.70 -6.20 -2.15
C ASN A 25 -3.42 -7.49 -1.76
N VAL A 26 -3.01 -8.00 -0.60
CA VAL A 26 -3.53 -9.24 0.01
C VAL A 26 -4.16 -8.93 1.36
N TRP A 27 -5.01 -9.83 1.88
CA TRP A 27 -5.80 -9.57 3.08
C TRP A 27 -5.88 -10.77 4.04
N ASP A 28 -5.41 -11.94 3.61
CA ASP A 28 -5.35 -13.16 4.39
C ASP A 28 -4.23 -14.09 3.87
N VAL A 29 -4.05 -15.22 4.52
CA VAL A 29 -3.03 -16.20 4.16
C VAL A 29 -3.23 -16.76 2.76
N VAL A 30 -4.46 -17.09 2.40
CA VAL A 30 -4.76 -17.71 1.09
C VAL A 30 -4.50 -16.73 -0.04
N SER A 31 -4.97 -15.49 0.08
CA SER A 31 -4.68 -14.45 -0.92
C SER A 31 -3.18 -14.18 -1.05
N ALA A 32 -2.43 -14.20 0.06
CA ALA A 32 -0.99 -14.01 0.04
C ALA A 32 -0.26 -15.13 -0.71
N GLN A 33 -0.61 -16.39 -0.46
CA GLN A 33 -0.03 -17.55 -1.15
C GLN A 33 -0.37 -17.52 -2.64
N VAL A 34 -1.64 -17.33 -2.99
CA VAL A 34 -2.09 -17.26 -4.40
C VAL A 34 -1.37 -16.16 -5.17
N VAL A 35 -1.15 -15.00 -4.58
CA VAL A 35 -0.43 -13.92 -5.25
C VAL A 35 1.07 -14.18 -5.28
N ALA A 36 1.65 -14.74 -4.21
CA ALA A 36 3.08 -15.06 -4.16
C ALA A 36 3.51 -16.09 -5.23
N ASP A 37 2.61 -17.01 -5.59
CA ASP A 37 2.85 -18.04 -6.62
C ASP A 37 2.80 -17.49 -8.05
N VAL A 38 2.39 -16.24 -8.25
CA VAL A 38 2.38 -15.62 -9.60
C VAL A 38 3.81 -15.29 -10.02
N PRO A 39 4.29 -15.83 -11.16
CA PRO A 39 5.61 -15.53 -11.68
C PRO A 39 5.84 -14.02 -11.87
N GLY A 40 6.94 -13.51 -11.32
CA GLY A 40 7.29 -12.08 -11.39
C GLY A 40 6.81 -11.25 -10.20
N VAL A 41 6.03 -11.78 -9.27
CA VAL A 41 5.75 -11.13 -7.99
C VAL A 41 7.01 -11.14 -7.12
N ARG A 42 7.43 -9.96 -6.66
CA ARG A 42 8.69 -9.78 -5.91
C ARG A 42 8.47 -9.27 -4.49
N ALA A 43 7.28 -8.76 -4.19
CA ALA A 43 6.86 -8.30 -2.87
C ALA A 43 5.33 -8.26 -2.80
N LEU A 44 4.79 -8.20 -1.60
CA LEU A 44 3.34 -8.09 -1.34
C LEU A 44 3.03 -6.80 -0.56
N ALA A 45 1.81 -6.31 -0.68
CA ALA A 45 1.27 -5.30 0.20
C ALA A 45 -0.03 -5.79 0.86
N THR A 46 -0.30 -5.40 2.11
CA THR A 46 -1.62 -5.61 2.70
C THR A 46 -2.55 -4.42 2.41
N ALA A 47 -3.86 -4.64 2.57
CA ALA A 47 -4.86 -3.57 2.55
C ALA A 47 -5.65 -3.60 3.86
N SER A 48 -5.54 -2.54 4.67
CA SER A 48 -6.28 -2.38 5.93
C SER A 48 -7.78 -2.55 5.74
N HIS A 49 -8.34 -1.87 4.73
CA HIS A 49 -9.75 -2.00 4.32
C HIS A 49 -10.18 -3.46 4.15
N SER A 50 -9.37 -4.25 3.45
CA SER A 50 -9.70 -5.64 3.12
C SER A 50 -9.55 -6.56 4.34
N ILE A 51 -8.53 -6.36 5.17
CA ILE A 51 -8.36 -7.09 6.44
C ILE A 51 -9.51 -6.74 7.39
N ALA A 52 -9.81 -5.45 7.59
CA ALA A 52 -10.92 -5.02 8.44
C ALA A 52 -12.25 -5.63 7.98
N SER A 53 -12.54 -5.59 6.68
CA SER A 53 -13.73 -6.19 6.09
C SER A 53 -13.85 -7.70 6.35
N THR A 54 -12.73 -8.44 6.31
CA THR A 54 -12.69 -9.88 6.60
C THR A 54 -13.11 -10.17 8.04
N PHE A 55 -12.83 -9.28 8.98
CA PHE A 55 -13.25 -9.37 10.37
C PHE A 55 -14.59 -8.67 10.67
N GLY A 56 -15.27 -8.12 9.66
CA GLY A 56 -16.56 -7.43 9.83
C GLY A 56 -16.43 -5.99 10.35
N TYR A 57 -15.25 -5.40 10.33
CA TYR A 57 -15.01 -3.99 10.70
C TYR A 57 -15.05 -3.06 9.49
N LYS A 58 -15.35 -1.79 9.75
CA LYS A 58 -15.17 -0.71 8.76
C LYS A 58 -13.69 -0.32 8.69
N ASP A 59 -13.29 0.25 7.56
CA ASP A 59 -11.98 0.86 7.34
C ASP A 59 -11.75 2.10 8.25
N GLY A 60 -10.50 2.49 8.43
CA GLY A 60 -10.14 3.70 9.19
C GLY A 60 -9.92 3.45 10.68
N GLU A 61 -9.01 2.52 11.02
CA GLU A 61 -8.60 2.17 12.40
C GLU A 61 -9.75 1.64 13.29
N ASN A 62 -10.83 1.14 12.68
CA ASN A 62 -11.95 0.56 13.43
C ASN A 62 -11.70 -0.90 13.85
N ILE A 63 -10.83 -1.62 13.16
CA ILE A 63 -10.36 -2.94 13.60
C ILE A 63 -9.35 -2.74 14.75
N PRO A 64 -9.44 -3.50 15.87
CA PRO A 64 -8.39 -3.47 16.89
C PRO A 64 -7.02 -3.79 16.30
N LEU A 65 -6.00 -3.00 16.64
CA LEU A 65 -4.64 -3.17 16.12
C LEU A 65 -4.10 -4.59 16.32
N ASP A 66 -4.41 -5.24 17.43
CA ASP A 66 -3.98 -6.61 17.72
C ASP A 66 -4.52 -7.63 16.71
N LEU A 67 -5.78 -7.50 16.30
CA LEU A 67 -6.39 -8.36 15.27
C LEU A 67 -5.78 -8.08 13.89
N HIS A 68 -5.55 -6.81 13.56
CA HIS A 68 -4.90 -6.43 12.31
C HIS A 68 -3.49 -7.03 12.23
N LEU A 69 -2.67 -6.85 13.28
CA LEU A 69 -1.32 -7.38 13.37
C LEU A 69 -1.27 -8.91 13.41
N ASP A 70 -2.25 -9.60 14.00
CA ASP A 70 -2.31 -11.07 13.98
C ASP A 70 -2.49 -11.56 12.53
N MET A 71 -3.39 -10.98 11.76
CA MET A 71 -3.56 -11.32 10.35
C MET A 71 -2.28 -11.03 9.55
N VAL A 72 -1.66 -9.86 9.75
CA VAL A 72 -0.42 -9.48 9.07
C VAL A 72 0.72 -10.47 9.40
N ARG A 73 0.85 -10.87 10.66
CA ARG A 73 1.84 -11.89 11.07
C ARG A 73 1.61 -13.23 10.36
N ARG A 74 0.36 -13.67 10.22
CA ARG A 74 0.03 -14.90 9.50
C ARG A 74 0.42 -14.79 8.02
N ILE A 75 0.17 -13.63 7.41
CA ILE A 75 0.57 -13.36 6.02
C ILE A 75 2.10 -13.43 5.87
N THR A 76 2.86 -12.72 6.72
CA THR A 76 4.32 -12.69 6.64
C THR A 76 4.97 -14.05 6.89
N GLN A 77 4.34 -14.91 7.71
CA GLN A 77 4.80 -16.28 7.97
C GLN A 77 4.46 -17.27 6.83
N ALA A 78 3.49 -16.94 6.01
CA ALA A 78 3.03 -17.81 4.92
C ALA A 78 3.81 -17.62 3.60
N VAL A 79 4.66 -16.57 3.51
CA VAL A 79 5.40 -16.23 2.29
C VAL A 79 6.84 -15.83 2.58
N ASP A 80 7.74 -16.12 1.65
CA ASP A 80 9.15 -15.70 1.74
C ASP A 80 9.41 -14.28 1.19
N LEU A 81 8.41 -13.68 0.54
CA LEU A 81 8.52 -12.37 -0.06
C LEU A 81 8.51 -11.23 0.97
N PRO A 82 9.13 -10.07 0.67
CA PRO A 82 8.95 -8.86 1.46
C PRO A 82 7.47 -8.45 1.52
N VAL A 83 6.99 -8.07 2.70
CA VAL A 83 5.61 -7.60 2.91
C VAL A 83 5.61 -6.16 3.39
N SER A 84 4.83 -5.30 2.71
CA SER A 84 4.53 -3.93 3.08
C SER A 84 3.13 -3.86 3.69
N MET A 85 3.00 -3.35 4.92
CA MET A 85 1.71 -3.25 5.63
C MET A 85 1.06 -1.88 5.39
N ASP A 86 -0.26 -1.86 5.30
CA ASP A 86 -1.03 -0.63 5.44
C ASP A 86 -1.19 -0.31 6.94
N LEU A 87 -0.42 0.67 7.43
CA LEU A 87 -0.38 1.08 8.85
C LEU A 87 -1.52 2.04 9.20
N GLU A 88 -2.38 2.39 8.25
CA GLU A 88 -3.37 3.47 8.38
C GLU A 88 -2.71 4.77 8.86
N ALA A 89 -3.26 5.45 9.87
CA ALA A 89 -2.63 6.64 10.47
C ALA A 89 -1.74 6.31 11.68
N GLY A 90 -1.53 5.01 11.96
CA GLY A 90 -0.66 4.54 13.04
C GLY A 90 -1.35 4.31 14.38
N TYR A 91 -2.68 4.17 14.41
CA TYR A 91 -3.45 3.80 15.61
C TYR A 91 -3.11 4.65 16.84
N GLY A 92 -2.98 5.96 16.62
CA GLY A 92 -2.65 6.93 17.70
C GLY A 92 -1.17 6.97 18.09
N ASN A 93 -0.36 5.98 17.73
CA ASN A 93 1.08 5.96 17.96
C ASN A 93 1.83 5.29 16.78
N PRO A 94 2.16 6.05 15.72
CA PRO A 94 2.79 5.51 14.51
C PRO A 94 4.10 4.76 14.78
N GLY A 95 4.92 5.21 15.72
CA GLY A 95 6.17 4.54 16.08
C GLY A 95 5.92 3.18 16.73
N ASP A 96 5.00 3.07 17.68
CA ASP A 96 4.67 1.78 18.32
C ASP A 96 4.01 0.80 17.32
N THR A 97 3.10 1.30 16.50
CA THR A 97 2.47 0.50 15.44
C THR A 97 3.52 -0.05 14.46
N ALA A 98 4.47 0.77 14.01
CA ALA A 98 5.56 0.32 13.14
C ALA A 98 6.48 -0.71 13.83
N ARG A 99 6.83 -0.50 15.11
CA ARG A 99 7.62 -1.46 15.89
C ARG A 99 6.93 -2.83 15.92
N ARG A 100 5.66 -2.85 16.24
CA ARG A 100 4.86 -4.08 16.32
C ARG A 100 4.65 -4.73 14.95
N ALA A 101 4.57 -3.92 13.87
CA ALA A 101 4.52 -4.41 12.50
C ALA A 101 5.86 -5.10 12.11
N ILE A 102 7.00 -4.52 12.48
CA ILE A 102 8.32 -5.13 12.29
C ILE A 102 8.42 -6.46 13.05
N GLU A 103 7.95 -6.53 14.29
CA GLU A 103 7.87 -7.77 15.08
C GLU A 103 6.94 -8.82 14.45
N ALA A 104 5.95 -8.38 13.66
CA ALA A 104 5.11 -9.26 12.87
C ALA A 104 5.72 -9.67 11.51
N GLY A 105 6.97 -9.26 11.19
CA GLY A 105 7.68 -9.65 9.98
C GLY A 105 7.54 -8.68 8.81
N VAL A 106 6.99 -7.48 9.04
CA VAL A 106 6.81 -6.44 8.03
C VAL A 106 8.11 -5.66 7.80
N VAL A 107 8.42 -5.30 6.56
CA VAL A 107 9.65 -4.58 6.20
C VAL A 107 9.40 -3.24 5.53
N GLY A 108 8.16 -2.82 5.40
CA GLY A 108 7.75 -1.53 4.88
C GLY A 108 6.28 -1.26 5.16
N GLY A 109 5.79 -0.05 4.93
CA GLY A 109 4.38 0.24 5.16
C GLY A 109 3.93 1.58 4.62
N ASN A 110 2.62 1.72 4.42
CA ASN A 110 1.99 3.00 4.18
C ASN A 110 1.62 3.64 5.52
N LEU A 111 1.86 4.93 5.67
CA LEU A 111 1.39 5.73 6.80
C LEU A 111 0.68 6.96 6.26
N GLU A 112 -0.61 7.13 6.56
CA GLU A 112 -1.39 8.27 6.08
C GLU A 112 -1.35 9.45 7.04
N ASP A 113 -1.35 10.66 6.49
CA ASP A 113 -1.28 11.91 7.24
C ASP A 113 -2.64 12.38 7.77
N GLN A 114 -3.75 11.84 7.26
CA GLN A 114 -5.11 12.27 7.59
C GLN A 114 -5.32 13.80 7.50
N MET A 115 -4.48 14.49 6.75
CA MET A 115 -4.40 15.95 6.68
C MET A 115 -4.17 16.64 8.03
N LYS A 116 -3.50 15.98 8.96
CA LYS A 116 -2.98 16.61 10.20
C LYS A 116 -2.03 17.77 9.86
N PRO A 117 -1.77 18.69 10.79
CA PRO A 117 -0.72 19.70 10.62
C PRO A 117 0.57 19.07 10.08
N LEU A 118 1.25 19.75 9.15
CA LEU A 118 2.38 19.16 8.43
C LEU A 118 3.51 18.74 9.37
N ASP A 119 3.79 19.51 10.40
CA ASP A 119 4.79 19.22 11.42
C ASP A 119 4.47 17.94 12.21
N GLU A 120 3.20 17.71 12.56
CA GLU A 120 2.74 16.48 13.18
C GLU A 120 2.89 15.27 12.22
N ALA A 121 2.50 15.44 10.96
CA ALA A 121 2.65 14.38 9.95
C ALA A 121 4.14 14.04 9.70
N VAL A 122 5.01 15.03 9.63
CA VAL A 122 6.47 14.85 9.53
C VAL A 122 7.03 14.16 10.77
N ALA A 123 6.56 14.51 11.96
CA ALA A 123 6.98 13.85 13.21
C ALA A 123 6.58 12.37 13.20
N ALA A 124 5.38 12.02 12.71
CA ALA A 124 4.93 10.64 12.56
C ALA A 124 5.81 9.85 11.58
N VAL A 125 6.15 10.43 10.42
CA VAL A 125 7.09 9.84 9.45
C VAL A 125 8.45 9.53 10.11
N ARG A 126 9.02 10.49 10.83
CA ARG A 126 10.30 10.31 11.54
C ARG A 126 10.21 9.22 12.60
N ALA A 127 9.14 9.19 13.40
CA ALA A 127 8.94 8.17 14.43
C ALA A 127 8.95 6.74 13.85
N VAL A 128 8.31 6.52 12.71
CA VAL A 128 8.33 5.22 12.03
C VAL A 128 9.74 4.86 11.54
N LEU A 129 10.42 5.81 10.90
CA LEU A 129 11.79 5.59 10.38
C LEU A 129 12.81 5.34 11.51
N ASP A 130 12.66 6.03 12.65
CA ASP A 130 13.51 5.82 13.83
C ASP A 130 13.39 4.40 14.36
N VAL A 131 12.18 3.85 14.38
CA VAL A 131 11.93 2.46 14.79
C VAL A 131 12.59 1.47 13.82
N GLY A 132 12.50 1.70 12.51
CA GLY A 132 13.22 0.89 11.52
C GLY A 132 14.73 0.88 11.76
N ARG A 133 15.31 2.07 11.98
CA ARG A 133 16.75 2.21 12.31
C ARG A 133 17.10 1.49 13.61
N ALA A 134 16.29 1.62 14.64
CA ALA A 134 16.50 0.93 15.93
C ALA A 134 16.42 -0.60 15.80
N ALA A 135 15.58 -1.11 14.90
CA ALA A 135 15.48 -2.53 14.57
C ALA A 135 16.60 -3.03 13.63
N GLY A 136 17.45 -2.14 13.14
CA GLY A 136 18.54 -2.49 12.21
C GLY A 136 18.08 -2.89 10.82
N ILE A 137 16.94 -2.35 10.35
CA ILE A 137 16.40 -2.59 9.02
C ILE A 137 16.15 -1.28 8.25
N ASP A 138 16.28 -1.35 6.92
CA ASP A 138 15.88 -0.28 6.00
C ASP A 138 14.36 -0.32 5.80
N PHE A 139 13.58 0.08 6.84
CA PHE A 139 12.12 0.05 6.75
C PHE A 139 11.63 0.98 5.64
N VAL A 140 10.93 0.41 4.65
CA VAL A 140 10.46 1.14 3.47
C VAL A 140 9.13 1.83 3.77
N LEU A 141 9.22 3.05 4.33
CA LEU A 141 8.04 3.87 4.58
C LEU A 141 7.56 4.51 3.28
N ASN A 142 6.33 4.22 2.91
CA ASN A 142 5.57 4.86 1.84
C ASN A 142 4.65 5.91 2.48
N ALA A 143 5.17 7.13 2.68
CA ALA A 143 4.46 8.19 3.39
C ALA A 143 3.31 8.73 2.54
N ARG A 144 2.07 8.53 3.00
CA ARG A 144 0.85 8.88 2.28
C ARG A 144 0.33 10.24 2.69
N THR A 145 -0.04 11.06 1.68
CA THR A 145 -0.87 12.23 1.93
C THR A 145 -2.32 12.02 1.45
N ASP A 146 -3.25 12.42 2.28
CA ASP A 146 -4.69 12.36 2.01
C ASP A 146 -5.25 13.62 1.33
N ALA A 147 -4.39 14.53 0.85
CA ALA A 147 -4.81 15.81 0.30
C ALA A 147 -5.88 15.68 -0.79
N LEU A 148 -5.78 14.68 -1.69
CA LEU A 148 -6.78 14.41 -2.71
C LEU A 148 -7.96 13.56 -2.22
N VAL A 149 -7.77 12.77 -1.16
CA VAL A 149 -8.81 11.89 -0.59
C VAL A 149 -9.82 12.70 0.20
N ARG A 150 -9.34 13.70 0.96
CA ARG A 150 -10.15 14.53 1.87
C ARG A 150 -10.58 15.86 1.24
N ALA A 151 -10.20 16.12 -0.02
CA ALA A 151 -10.64 17.31 -0.75
C ALA A 151 -12.15 17.35 -0.93
N ALA A 152 -12.73 18.54 -0.84
CA ALA A 152 -14.11 18.75 -1.24
C ALA A 152 -14.28 18.49 -2.76
N PRO A 153 -15.45 17.98 -3.21
CA PRO A 153 -15.65 17.62 -4.63
C PRO A 153 -15.42 18.76 -5.61
N ASP A 154 -15.65 19.99 -5.17
CA ASP A 154 -15.54 21.24 -5.95
C ASP A 154 -14.25 22.02 -5.66
N ALA A 155 -13.33 21.46 -4.90
CA ALA A 155 -12.08 22.12 -4.54
C ALA A 155 -11.21 22.37 -5.79
N PRO A 156 -10.61 23.58 -5.93
CA PRO A 156 -9.74 23.91 -7.05
C PRO A 156 -8.55 22.92 -7.13
N ARG A 157 -8.34 22.34 -8.31
CA ARG A 157 -7.39 21.21 -8.46
C ARG A 157 -5.94 21.62 -8.25
N GLN A 158 -5.50 22.79 -8.79
CA GLN A 158 -4.11 23.21 -8.69
C GLN A 158 -3.65 23.45 -7.24
N PRO A 159 -4.38 24.18 -6.38
CA PRO A 159 -4.00 24.30 -4.96
C PRO A 159 -3.90 22.96 -4.22
N LEU A 160 -4.71 21.96 -4.61
CA LEU A 160 -4.61 20.61 -4.04
C LEU A 160 -3.30 19.92 -4.47
N LEU A 161 -2.90 20.05 -5.73
CA LEU A 161 -1.63 19.51 -6.23
C LEU A 161 -0.43 20.21 -5.58
N ASP A 162 -0.51 21.53 -5.38
CA ASP A 162 0.54 22.28 -4.66
C ASP A 162 0.68 21.78 -3.23
N GLU A 163 -0.43 21.49 -2.53
CA GLU A 163 -0.42 20.91 -1.19
C GLU A 163 0.13 19.47 -1.18
N VAL A 164 -0.26 18.64 -2.18
CA VAL A 164 0.32 17.29 -2.36
C VAL A 164 1.84 17.38 -2.48
N ILE A 165 2.35 18.23 -3.36
CA ILE A 165 3.79 18.40 -3.60
C ILE A 165 4.47 18.85 -2.32
N ARG A 166 3.94 19.88 -1.64
CA ARG A 166 4.49 20.41 -0.40
C ARG A 166 4.62 19.34 0.69
N ARG A 167 3.58 18.52 0.90
CA ARG A 167 3.59 17.44 1.89
C ARG A 167 4.56 16.34 1.50
N CYS A 168 4.50 15.90 0.25
CA CYS A 168 5.39 14.85 -0.25
C CYS A 168 6.86 15.24 -0.13
N GLN A 169 7.22 16.48 -0.48
CA GLN A 169 8.60 16.98 -0.31
C GLN A 169 9.03 16.94 1.16
N ALA A 170 8.18 17.40 2.09
CA ALA A 170 8.48 17.35 3.51
C ALA A 170 8.66 15.91 4.05
N PHE A 171 7.89 14.94 3.53
CA PHE A 171 8.05 13.54 3.90
C PHE A 171 9.35 12.94 3.35
N LEU A 172 9.73 13.26 2.12
CA LEU A 172 11.01 12.86 1.54
C LEU A 172 12.20 13.49 2.31
N GLU A 173 12.10 14.77 2.67
CA GLU A 173 13.11 15.47 3.50
C GLU A 173 13.19 14.87 4.92
N ALA A 174 12.09 14.34 5.46
CA ALA A 174 12.08 13.61 6.72
C ALA A 174 12.75 12.22 6.63
N GLY A 175 13.07 11.75 5.41
CA GLY A 175 13.78 10.51 5.14
C GLY A 175 12.91 9.37 4.59
N ALA A 176 11.61 9.60 4.30
CA ALA A 176 10.79 8.59 3.62
C ALA A 176 11.40 8.29 2.23
N PRO A 177 11.61 7.01 1.88
CA PRO A 177 12.18 6.68 0.57
C PRO A 177 11.23 6.98 -0.60
N VAL A 178 9.94 6.85 -0.37
CA VAL A 178 8.85 7.08 -1.33
C VAL A 178 7.62 7.68 -0.66
N VAL A 179 6.77 8.31 -1.48
CA VAL A 179 5.52 8.93 -1.02
C VAL A 179 4.32 8.41 -1.82
N PHE A 180 3.16 8.38 -1.18
CA PHE A 180 1.95 7.83 -1.76
C PHE A 180 0.84 8.87 -1.87
N VAL A 181 0.28 9.00 -3.07
CA VAL A 181 -0.80 9.95 -3.38
C VAL A 181 -2.00 9.20 -3.95
N PRO A 182 -2.95 8.76 -3.12
CA PRO A 182 -4.19 8.17 -3.60
C PRO A 182 -5.01 9.19 -4.43
N ARG A 183 -5.82 8.69 -5.40
CA ARG A 183 -6.64 9.50 -6.32
C ARG A 183 -5.88 10.41 -7.29
N LEU A 184 -4.58 10.30 -7.39
CA LEU A 184 -3.80 10.93 -8.45
C LEU A 184 -3.81 9.99 -9.66
N VAL A 185 -4.62 10.29 -10.68
CA VAL A 185 -4.86 9.38 -11.82
C VAL A 185 -4.64 10.05 -13.19
N ALA A 186 -4.76 11.38 -13.27
CA ALA A 186 -4.58 12.10 -14.52
C ALA A 186 -3.09 12.18 -14.89
N ARG A 187 -2.76 11.90 -16.16
CA ARG A 187 -1.38 11.87 -16.67
C ARG A 187 -0.63 13.17 -16.35
N GLU A 188 -1.20 14.30 -16.70
CA GLU A 188 -0.58 15.62 -16.58
C GLU A 188 -0.29 15.97 -15.11
N GLU A 189 -1.17 15.55 -14.21
CA GLU A 189 -0.98 15.74 -12.76
C GLU A 189 0.13 14.83 -12.21
N ILE A 190 0.21 13.57 -12.69
CA ILE A 190 1.29 12.64 -12.34
C ILE A 190 2.63 13.20 -12.81
N GLU A 191 2.70 13.68 -14.05
CA GLU A 191 3.89 14.34 -14.62
C GLU A 191 4.32 15.54 -13.78
N GLN A 192 3.39 16.41 -13.38
CA GLN A 192 3.66 17.56 -12.52
C GLN A 192 4.23 17.15 -11.17
N VAL A 193 3.63 16.14 -10.51
CA VAL A 193 4.06 15.67 -9.20
C VAL A 193 5.44 14.99 -9.32
N VAL A 194 5.65 14.12 -10.33
CA VAL A 194 6.96 13.48 -10.53
C VAL A 194 8.05 14.50 -10.84
N ALA A 195 7.76 15.53 -11.65
CA ALA A 195 8.72 16.60 -11.94
C ALA A 195 9.15 17.36 -10.66
N ALA A 196 8.25 17.52 -9.71
CA ALA A 196 8.52 18.21 -8.44
C ALA A 196 9.26 17.34 -7.41
N LEU A 197 9.04 16.01 -7.43
CA LEU A 197 9.58 15.08 -6.43
C LEU A 197 10.85 14.33 -6.89
N GLY A 198 11.04 14.22 -8.20
CA GLY A 198 12.05 13.36 -8.82
C GLY A 198 11.53 11.97 -9.18
N LEU A 199 12.29 11.28 -10.03
CA LEU A 199 11.97 9.92 -10.48
C LEU A 199 12.05 8.92 -9.31
N GLN A 200 11.26 7.86 -9.37
CA GLN A 200 11.18 6.78 -8.40
C GLN A 200 10.89 7.26 -6.95
N LYS A 201 10.12 8.35 -6.80
CA LYS A 201 9.67 8.86 -5.49
C LYS A 201 8.17 8.73 -5.28
N LEU A 202 7.38 8.83 -6.35
CA LEU A 202 5.94 8.76 -6.29
C LEU A 202 5.44 7.32 -6.37
N THR A 203 4.47 6.98 -5.51
CA THR A 203 3.70 5.73 -5.58
C THR A 203 2.21 6.02 -5.71
N LEU A 204 1.50 5.14 -6.40
CA LEU A 204 0.09 5.32 -6.74
C LEU A 204 -0.72 4.06 -6.42
N ILE A 205 -2.04 4.22 -6.47
CA ILE A 205 -2.99 3.10 -6.41
C ILE A 205 -3.66 2.93 -7.78
N SER A 206 -3.75 1.70 -8.24
CA SER A 206 -4.50 1.34 -9.44
C SER A 206 -6.00 1.33 -9.12
N VAL A 207 -6.73 2.25 -9.75
CA VAL A 207 -8.19 2.36 -9.63
C VAL A 207 -8.82 1.81 -10.90
N PRO A 208 -9.69 0.80 -10.82
CA PRO A 208 -10.34 0.21 -11.99
C PRO A 208 -11.03 1.26 -12.87
N GLY A 209 -10.73 1.25 -14.16
CA GLY A 209 -11.32 2.18 -15.16
C GLY A 209 -10.80 3.62 -15.13
N ALA A 210 -9.87 3.97 -14.22
CA ALA A 210 -9.35 5.34 -14.10
C ALA A 210 -7.83 5.45 -14.17
N SER A 211 -7.08 4.45 -13.73
CA SER A 211 -5.62 4.51 -13.69
C SER A 211 -4.97 4.20 -15.04
N LEU A 212 -3.81 4.79 -15.28
CA LEU A 212 -2.94 4.44 -16.40
C LEU A 212 -2.35 3.02 -16.20
N PRO A 213 -2.04 2.31 -17.30
CA PRO A 213 -1.30 1.04 -17.23
C PRO A 213 0.07 1.21 -16.54
N ALA A 214 0.56 0.14 -15.88
CA ALA A 214 1.84 0.18 -15.18
C ALA A 214 3.02 0.57 -16.09
N SER A 215 3.00 0.17 -17.37
CA SER A 215 4.03 0.56 -18.35
C SER A 215 4.06 2.07 -18.62
N GLU A 216 2.92 2.74 -18.62
CA GLU A 216 2.85 4.19 -18.78
C GLU A 216 3.30 4.90 -17.49
N LEU A 217 2.88 4.41 -16.32
CA LEU A 217 3.33 4.93 -15.02
C LEU A 217 4.86 4.81 -14.87
N GLN A 218 5.44 3.69 -15.33
CA GLN A 218 6.90 3.51 -15.37
C GLN A 218 7.58 4.55 -16.26
N ALA A 219 7.04 4.80 -17.45
CA ALA A 219 7.59 5.82 -18.36
C ALA A 219 7.53 7.23 -17.77
N LEU A 220 6.57 7.50 -16.88
CA LEU A 220 6.47 8.74 -16.11
C LEU A 220 7.40 8.79 -14.90
N GLY A 221 8.07 7.70 -14.53
CA GLY A 221 8.99 7.65 -13.40
C GLY A 221 8.34 7.35 -12.05
N VAL A 222 7.15 6.77 -12.05
CA VAL A 222 6.48 6.29 -10.82
C VAL A 222 7.22 5.07 -10.27
N ALA A 223 7.49 5.03 -8.96
CA ALA A 223 8.22 3.95 -8.31
C ALA A 223 7.40 2.68 -8.11
N ARG A 224 6.12 2.85 -7.74
CA ARG A 224 5.25 1.74 -7.35
C ARG A 224 3.80 2.04 -7.72
N VAL A 225 3.11 0.99 -8.13
CA VAL A 225 1.64 0.95 -8.16
C VAL A 225 1.14 -0.21 -7.33
N SER A 226 0.15 0.03 -6.47
CA SER A 226 -0.52 -1.00 -5.66
C SER A 226 -2.03 -1.00 -5.93
N THR A 227 -2.75 -2.00 -5.44
CA THR A 227 -4.16 -2.20 -5.79
C THR A 227 -5.14 -1.86 -4.64
N GLY A 228 -4.63 -1.66 -3.42
CA GLY A 228 -5.49 -1.41 -2.26
C GLY A 228 -6.58 -2.49 -2.11
N PRO A 229 -7.86 -2.11 -1.93
CA PRO A 229 -8.95 -3.07 -1.76
C PRO A 229 -9.40 -3.75 -3.06
N PHE A 230 -8.90 -3.34 -4.23
CA PHE A 230 -9.48 -3.75 -5.50
C PHE A 230 -9.23 -5.22 -5.85
N THR A 231 -8.11 -5.82 -5.43
CA THR A 231 -7.89 -7.26 -5.59
C THR A 231 -8.91 -8.10 -4.84
N GLN A 232 -9.27 -7.71 -3.61
CA GLN A 232 -10.36 -8.36 -2.87
C GLN A 232 -11.70 -8.17 -3.58
N ARG A 233 -11.98 -6.96 -4.09
CA ARG A 233 -13.22 -6.70 -4.83
C ARG A 233 -13.33 -7.54 -6.10
N VAL A 234 -12.23 -7.76 -6.83
CA VAL A 234 -12.19 -8.68 -7.97
C VAL A 234 -12.57 -10.09 -7.55
N ALA A 235 -11.98 -10.61 -6.47
CA ALA A 235 -12.30 -11.95 -5.96
C ALA A 235 -13.76 -12.07 -5.50
N LEU A 236 -14.27 -11.07 -4.78
CA LEU A 236 -15.65 -11.04 -4.30
C LEU A 236 -16.67 -10.89 -5.44
N THR A 237 -16.33 -10.16 -6.51
CA THR A 237 -17.16 -10.06 -7.71
C THR A 237 -17.29 -11.43 -8.37
N ALA A 238 -16.19 -12.13 -8.60
CA ALA A 238 -16.22 -13.48 -9.16
C ALA A 238 -17.01 -14.47 -8.29
N LEU A 239 -16.87 -14.37 -6.97
CA LEU A 239 -17.67 -15.19 -6.03
C LEU A 239 -19.16 -14.88 -6.14
N GLN A 240 -19.55 -13.61 -6.23
CA GLN A 240 -20.95 -13.20 -6.35
C GLN A 240 -21.55 -13.69 -7.67
N ASP A 241 -20.81 -13.54 -8.78
CA ASP A 241 -21.26 -14.00 -10.11
C ASP A 241 -21.47 -15.53 -10.12
N ALA A 242 -20.53 -16.28 -9.56
CA ALA A 242 -20.67 -17.74 -9.42
C ALA A 242 -21.87 -18.15 -8.56
N ALA A 243 -22.14 -17.44 -7.47
CA ALA A 243 -23.28 -17.68 -6.61
C ALA A 243 -24.61 -17.37 -7.32
N GLN A 244 -24.68 -16.30 -8.11
CA GLN A 244 -25.85 -15.95 -8.92
C GLN A 244 -26.15 -17.03 -9.96
N GLU A 245 -25.12 -17.53 -10.65
CA GLU A 245 -25.25 -18.61 -11.63
C GLU A 245 -25.81 -19.90 -10.98
N LEU A 246 -25.27 -20.29 -9.83
CA LEU A 246 -25.74 -21.46 -9.08
C LEU A 246 -27.23 -21.32 -8.65
N VAL A 247 -27.61 -20.15 -8.12
CA VAL A 247 -29.00 -19.89 -7.70
C VAL A 247 -29.97 -19.90 -8.89
N ALA A 248 -29.50 -19.49 -10.08
CA ALA A 248 -30.25 -19.55 -11.32
C ALA A 248 -30.37 -20.97 -11.93
N GLY A 249 -29.78 -21.98 -11.28
CA GLY A 249 -29.83 -23.39 -11.73
C GLY A 249 -28.69 -23.78 -12.68
N GLY A 250 -27.68 -22.94 -12.83
CA GLY A 250 -26.48 -23.21 -13.57
C GLY A 250 -25.42 -23.99 -12.77
N VAL A 251 -24.16 -23.94 -13.22
CA VAL A 251 -23.02 -24.67 -12.65
C VAL A 251 -21.84 -23.73 -12.40
N LEU A 252 -20.88 -24.15 -11.57
CA LEU A 252 -19.63 -23.40 -11.37
C LEU A 252 -18.83 -23.32 -12.67
N PRO A 253 -18.04 -22.25 -12.90
CA PRO A 253 -17.19 -22.11 -14.08
C PRO A 253 -16.24 -23.30 -14.25
N ALA A 254 -16.16 -23.83 -15.46
CA ALA A 254 -15.39 -25.03 -15.76
C ALA A 254 -13.85 -24.81 -15.68
N ASP A 255 -13.42 -23.57 -15.74
CA ASP A 255 -12.02 -23.14 -15.64
C ASP A 255 -11.58 -22.82 -14.21
N THR A 256 -12.39 -23.15 -13.22
CA THR A 256 -12.06 -22.99 -11.78
C THR A 256 -10.82 -23.82 -11.44
N ARG A 257 -9.78 -23.14 -10.91
CA ARG A 257 -8.48 -23.72 -10.56
C ARG A 257 -8.40 -24.05 -9.08
N ALA A 258 -7.68 -25.11 -8.71
CA ALA A 258 -7.33 -25.42 -7.33
C ALA A 258 -6.13 -24.52 -6.92
N LEU A 259 -6.39 -23.46 -6.19
CA LEU A 259 -5.40 -22.46 -5.77
C LEU A 259 -5.14 -22.47 -4.25
N ASN A 260 -5.73 -23.39 -3.50
CA ASN A 260 -5.61 -23.53 -2.03
C ASN A 260 -5.49 -25.00 -1.62
#